data_e65f67aa5a570adc1ff1b09531c8c28d
#
_entry.id   e65f67aa5a570adc1ff1b09531c8c28d
#
_cell.length_a   1.000
_cell.length_b   1.000
_cell.length_c   1.000
_cell.angle_alpha   90.00
_cell.angle_beta   90.00
_cell.angle_gamma   90.00
#
_symmetry.space_group_name_H-M   'P 1'
#
loop_
_entity.id
_entity.type
_entity.pdbx_description
1 polymer ?
#
loop_
_entity_poly.entity_id
_entity_poly.type
_entity_poly.pdbx_seq_one_letter_code
_entity_poly.pdbx_strand_id
1 'polypeptide(L)'
;MDWEALLAEAELRTSRSSGPGGQHANVTASRVEAILDVDASEQLSETQRARVREKLGPRVTAVAQDHRSQLRNRELALERLREKVERALHVPRARRPTKPTKGSKIRRLDAKKRQSERKQNRRRGGFDTD
;
A
#
# COMPACT_ATOMS: atom_id res chain seq x y z
N MET A 1 0.72 -5.81 21.43
CA MET A 1 1.69 -4.75 21.08
C MET A 1 1.10 -3.41 21.52
N ASP A 2 1.86 -2.68 22.30
CA ASP A 2 1.48 -1.34 22.73
C ASP A 2 1.96 -0.30 21.70
N TRP A 3 1.01 0.36 21.03
CA TRP A 3 1.34 1.34 20.01
C TRP A 3 1.92 2.63 20.58
N GLU A 4 1.48 3.04 21.76
CA GLU A 4 2.04 4.23 22.42
C GLU A 4 3.51 4.04 22.77
N ALA A 5 3.84 2.90 23.37
CA ALA A 5 5.20 2.54 23.68
C ALA A 5 6.09 2.44 22.44
N LEU A 6 5.57 1.82 21.36
CA LEU A 6 6.30 1.72 20.08
C LEU A 6 6.58 3.10 19.46
N LEU A 7 5.60 3.98 19.46
CA LEU A 7 5.76 5.33 18.90
C LEU A 7 6.67 6.21 19.78
N ALA A 8 6.76 5.93 21.08
CA ALA A 8 7.69 6.61 21.98
C ALA A 8 9.16 6.25 21.68
N GLU A 9 9.44 5.10 21.08
CA GLU A 9 10.78 4.71 20.63
C GLU A 9 11.23 5.48 19.36
N ALA A 10 10.30 6.12 18.63
CA ALA A 10 10.63 6.82 17.40
C ALA A 10 11.42 8.10 17.67
N GLU A 11 12.53 8.27 16.95
CA GLU A 11 13.29 9.52 16.92
C GLU A 11 12.53 10.54 16.06
N LEU A 12 12.34 11.75 16.60
CA LEU A 12 11.71 12.85 15.90
C LEU A 12 12.74 13.87 15.48
N ARG A 13 12.81 14.14 14.18
CA ARG A 13 13.66 15.18 13.58
C ARG A 13 12.80 16.28 13.00
N THR A 14 13.18 17.51 13.23
CA THR A 14 12.50 18.68 12.69
C THR A 14 13.39 19.37 11.68
N SER A 15 12.80 19.84 10.60
CA SER A 15 13.51 20.57 9.55
C SER A 15 12.59 21.63 8.93
N ARG A 16 13.15 22.51 8.12
CA ARG A 16 12.36 23.45 7.33
C ARG A 16 11.55 22.70 6.27
N SER A 17 10.32 23.14 6.04
CA SER A 17 9.50 22.56 4.97
C SER A 17 10.13 22.87 3.61
N SER A 18 10.14 21.86 2.71
CA SER A 18 10.56 22.02 1.32
C SER A 18 9.32 22.36 0.48
N GLY A 19 9.39 23.44 -0.31
CA GLY A 19 8.33 23.80 -1.25
C GLY A 19 8.24 25.30 -1.50
N PRO A 20 7.48 25.73 -2.53
CA PRO A 20 7.21 27.13 -2.79
C PRO A 20 6.33 27.66 -1.65
N GLY A 21 6.95 28.28 -0.67
CA GLY A 21 6.27 28.87 0.49
C GLY A 21 6.85 30.24 0.80
N GLY A 22 6.03 31.11 1.35
CA GLY A 22 6.45 32.42 1.80
C GLY A 22 7.42 32.36 3.01
N GLN A 23 7.69 33.48 3.64
CA GLN A 23 8.67 33.62 4.73
C GLN A 23 8.48 32.61 5.88
N HIS A 24 7.26 32.14 6.15
CA HIS A 24 6.98 31.15 7.18
C HIS A 24 7.67 29.80 6.91
N ALA A 25 7.64 29.31 5.66
CA ALA A 25 8.30 28.08 5.27
C ALA A 25 9.83 28.15 5.34
N ASN A 26 10.40 29.35 5.18
CA ASN A 26 11.84 29.59 5.21
C ASN A 26 12.41 29.79 6.63
N VAL A 27 11.57 30.22 7.58
CA VAL A 27 11.97 30.59 8.94
C VAL A 27 11.61 29.51 9.96
N THR A 28 10.49 28.81 9.78
CA THR A 28 9.97 27.88 10.77
C THR A 28 10.24 26.43 10.39
N ALA A 29 10.87 25.67 11.29
CA ALA A 29 11.09 24.23 11.14
C ALA A 29 9.78 23.48 11.45
N SER A 30 8.83 23.48 10.52
CA SER A 30 7.52 22.84 10.69
C SER A 30 7.46 21.41 10.16
N ARG A 31 8.41 21.00 9.32
CA ARG A 31 8.51 19.63 8.85
C ARG A 31 9.01 18.71 9.96
N VAL A 32 8.29 17.62 10.19
CA VAL A 32 8.66 16.60 11.18
C VAL A 32 8.87 15.25 10.49
N GLU A 33 9.92 14.60 10.84
CA GLU A 33 10.27 13.27 10.41
C GLU A 33 10.34 12.34 11.63
N ALA A 34 9.55 11.27 11.63
CA ALA A 34 9.56 10.24 12.65
C ALA A 34 10.30 9.01 12.12
N ILE A 35 11.31 8.56 12.84
CA ILE A 35 12.19 7.45 12.46
C ILE A 35 12.13 6.37 13.53
N LEU A 36 11.74 5.16 13.16
CA LEU A 36 11.76 4.00 14.02
C LEU A 36 12.89 3.06 13.61
N ASP A 37 13.78 2.74 14.55
CA ASP A 37 14.77 1.67 14.38
C ASP A 37 14.13 0.33 14.73
N VAL A 38 13.89 -0.50 13.71
CA VAL A 38 13.20 -1.78 13.86
C VAL A 38 14.02 -2.79 14.66
N ASP A 39 15.34 -2.78 14.46
CA ASP A 39 16.23 -3.74 15.10
C ASP A 39 16.43 -3.42 16.60
N ALA A 40 16.38 -2.14 16.97
CA ALA A 40 16.50 -1.66 18.34
C ALA A 40 15.18 -1.62 19.10
N SER A 41 14.03 -1.83 18.46
CA SER A 41 12.74 -1.77 19.11
C SER A 41 12.52 -2.90 20.12
N GLU A 42 12.18 -2.53 21.34
CA GLU A 42 11.82 -3.49 22.40
C GLU A 42 10.34 -3.91 22.33
N GLN A 43 9.50 -3.12 21.66
CA GLN A 43 8.05 -3.36 21.55
C GLN A 43 7.69 -4.35 20.44
N LEU A 44 8.57 -4.57 19.47
CA LEU A 44 8.37 -5.53 18.41
C LEU A 44 8.93 -6.91 18.82
N SER A 45 8.12 -7.96 18.68
CA SER A 45 8.62 -9.33 18.79
C SER A 45 9.58 -9.65 17.64
N GLU A 46 10.39 -10.69 17.79
CA GLU A 46 11.34 -11.11 16.76
C GLU A 46 10.67 -11.37 15.41
N THR A 47 9.52 -12.05 15.42
CA THR A 47 8.74 -12.29 14.19
C THR A 47 8.19 -11.01 13.57
N GLN A 48 7.79 -10.05 14.39
CA GLN A 48 7.31 -8.75 13.93
C GLN A 48 8.45 -7.90 13.35
N ARG A 49 9.62 -7.86 14.01
CA ARG A 49 10.82 -7.20 13.48
C ARG A 49 11.21 -7.77 12.13
N ALA A 50 11.27 -9.09 11.98
CA ALA A 50 11.59 -9.74 10.72
C ALA A 50 10.62 -9.34 9.60
N ARG A 51 9.31 -9.29 9.87
CA ARG A 51 8.30 -8.86 8.87
C ARG A 51 8.41 -7.40 8.48
N VAL A 52 8.59 -6.51 9.46
CA VAL A 52 8.75 -5.08 9.19
C VAL A 52 10.03 -4.83 8.42
N ARG A 53 11.13 -5.47 8.83
CA ARG A 53 12.43 -5.36 8.15
C ARG A 53 12.38 -5.87 6.72
N GLU A 54 11.68 -6.98 6.45
CA GLU A 54 11.52 -7.53 5.10
C GLU A 54 10.77 -6.57 4.17
N LYS A 55 9.71 -5.91 4.66
CA LYS A 55 8.85 -5.04 3.87
C LYS A 55 9.31 -3.58 3.80
N LEU A 56 9.86 -3.05 4.86
CA LEU A 56 10.19 -1.62 5.04
C LEU A 56 11.67 -1.35 5.29
N GLY A 57 12.45 -2.38 5.56
CA GLY A 57 13.87 -2.25 5.91
C GLY A 57 14.11 -2.07 7.42
N PRO A 58 15.39 -1.87 7.83
CA PRO A 58 15.78 -1.79 9.23
C PRO A 58 15.34 -0.47 9.91
N ARG A 59 15.04 0.55 9.14
CA ARG A 59 14.55 1.85 9.64
C ARG A 59 13.29 2.26 8.89
N VAL A 60 12.24 2.57 9.62
CA VAL A 60 10.98 3.04 9.06
C VAL A 60 10.87 4.53 9.30
N THR A 61 10.71 5.29 8.24
CA THR A 61 10.61 6.75 8.30
C THR A 61 9.23 7.21 7.82
N ALA A 62 8.65 8.16 8.53
CA ALA A 62 7.43 8.86 8.13
C ALA A 62 7.63 10.37 8.27
N VAL A 63 7.18 11.11 7.26
CA VAL A 63 7.36 12.57 7.18
C VAL A 63 6.00 13.25 7.16
N ALA A 64 5.88 14.36 7.88
CA ALA A 64 4.73 15.25 7.83
C ALA A 64 5.18 16.71 7.71
N GLN A 65 4.64 17.40 6.71
CA GLN A 65 4.84 18.83 6.47
C GLN A 65 3.56 19.53 6.00
N ASP A 66 2.41 18.91 6.24
CA ASP A 66 1.11 19.30 5.70
C ASP A 66 0.56 20.55 6.42
N HIS A 67 0.95 20.74 7.68
CA HIS A 67 0.49 21.84 8.50
C HIS A 67 1.60 22.86 8.77
N ARG A 68 1.19 24.09 9.09
CA ARG A 68 2.11 25.14 9.57
C ARG A 68 2.58 24.89 11.01
N SER A 69 1.80 24.13 11.78
CA SER A 69 2.10 23.79 13.16
C SER A 69 3.01 22.57 13.24
N GLN A 70 4.17 22.72 13.85
CA GLN A 70 5.11 21.64 14.12
C GLN A 70 4.47 20.53 14.97
N LEU A 71 3.65 20.92 15.98
CA LEU A 71 2.95 19.97 16.84
C LEU A 71 2.01 19.07 16.04
N ARG A 72 1.19 19.64 15.15
CA ARG A 72 0.29 18.87 14.29
C ARG A 72 1.05 17.97 13.33
N ASN A 73 2.15 18.45 12.78
CA ASN A 73 3.00 17.62 11.92
C ASN A 73 3.66 16.48 12.69
N ARG A 74 4.01 16.69 13.96
CA ARG A 74 4.52 15.63 14.84
C ARG A 74 3.50 14.51 15.04
N GLU A 75 2.28 14.87 15.39
CA GLU A 75 1.18 13.91 15.54
C GLU A 75 0.93 13.14 14.24
N LEU A 76 0.86 13.85 13.12
CA LEU A 76 0.65 13.26 11.80
C LEU A 76 1.81 12.35 11.36
N ALA A 77 3.05 12.71 11.67
CA ALA A 77 4.21 11.87 11.37
C ALA A 77 4.17 10.55 12.16
N LEU A 78 3.81 10.60 13.44
CA LEU A 78 3.65 9.42 14.28
C LEU A 78 2.47 8.54 13.80
N GLU A 79 1.36 9.14 13.41
CA GLU A 79 0.22 8.41 12.84
C GLU A 79 0.61 7.69 11.53
N ARG A 80 1.29 8.38 10.63
CA ARG A 80 1.81 7.79 9.38
C ARG A 80 2.82 6.68 9.63
N LEU A 81 3.66 6.82 10.65
CA LEU A 81 4.61 5.79 11.07
C LEU A 81 3.86 4.54 11.55
N ARG A 82 2.86 4.72 12.42
CA ARG A 82 1.98 3.65 12.89
C ARG A 82 1.32 2.91 11.72
N GLU A 83 0.69 3.62 10.79
CA GLU A 83 0.05 3.01 9.62
C GLU A 83 1.03 2.20 8.76
N LYS A 84 2.25 2.69 8.57
CA LYS A 84 3.28 1.95 7.81
C LYS A 84 3.63 0.64 8.50
N VAL A 85 3.89 0.67 9.80
CA VAL A 85 4.22 -0.53 10.58
C VAL A 85 3.03 -1.50 10.62
N GLU A 86 1.81 -1.00 10.82
CA GLU A 86 0.59 -1.81 10.83
C GLU A 86 0.37 -2.54 9.50
N ARG A 87 0.52 -1.85 8.38
CA ARG A 87 0.48 -2.45 7.03
C ARG A 87 1.58 -3.50 6.82
N ALA A 88 2.78 -3.27 7.35
CA ALA A 88 3.88 -4.22 7.26
C ALA A 88 3.61 -5.49 8.08
N LEU A 89 2.99 -5.35 9.24
CA LEU A 89 2.61 -6.46 10.12
C LEU A 89 1.42 -7.25 9.58
N HIS A 90 0.58 -6.64 8.73
CA HIS A 90 -0.59 -7.30 8.17
C HIS A 90 -0.18 -8.50 7.30
N VAL A 91 -0.70 -9.67 7.66
CA VAL A 91 -0.55 -10.90 6.89
C VAL A 91 -1.80 -11.11 6.07
N PRO A 92 -1.75 -10.94 4.74
CA PRO A 92 -2.92 -11.18 3.90
C PRO A 92 -3.31 -12.65 3.97
N ARG A 93 -4.61 -12.91 4.08
CA ARG A 93 -5.14 -14.27 4.04
C ARG A 93 -4.77 -14.93 2.71
N ALA A 94 -4.23 -16.14 2.76
CA ALA A 94 -3.92 -16.91 1.57
C ALA A 94 -5.15 -17.04 0.67
N ARG A 95 -5.04 -16.60 -0.59
CA ARG A 95 -6.11 -16.74 -1.57
C ARG A 95 -6.23 -18.22 -1.95
N ARG A 96 -7.38 -18.80 -1.67
CA ARG A 96 -7.69 -20.14 -2.17
C ARG A 96 -8.02 -20.04 -3.67
N PRO A 97 -7.41 -20.85 -4.54
CA PRO A 97 -7.79 -20.88 -5.97
C PRO A 97 -9.25 -21.29 -6.09
N THR A 98 -10.05 -20.46 -6.73
CA THR A 98 -11.46 -20.75 -7.00
C THR A 98 -11.59 -21.43 -8.35
N LYS A 99 -12.32 -22.54 -8.40
CA LYS A 99 -12.65 -23.20 -9.67
C LYS A 99 -13.77 -22.43 -10.38
N PRO A 100 -13.78 -22.35 -11.73
CA PRO A 100 -14.87 -21.74 -12.48
C PRO A 100 -16.21 -22.41 -12.16
N THR A 101 -17.26 -21.63 -11.99
CA THR A 101 -18.62 -22.15 -11.73
C THR A 101 -19.16 -22.91 -12.93
N LYS A 102 -20.15 -23.81 -12.69
CA LYS A 102 -20.84 -24.51 -13.80
C LYS A 102 -21.45 -23.53 -14.80
N GLY A 103 -22.09 -22.46 -14.32
CA GLY A 103 -22.67 -21.41 -15.17
C GLY A 103 -21.64 -20.66 -16.03
N SER A 104 -20.45 -20.42 -15.50
CA SER A 104 -19.35 -19.81 -16.27
C SER A 104 -18.88 -20.73 -17.40
N LYS A 105 -18.76 -22.04 -17.12
CA LYS A 105 -18.40 -23.04 -18.14
C LYS A 105 -19.42 -23.12 -19.25
N ILE A 106 -20.72 -23.17 -18.90
CA ILE A 106 -21.83 -23.20 -19.86
C ILE A 106 -21.81 -21.97 -20.75
N ARG A 107 -21.77 -20.77 -20.15
CA ARG A 107 -21.68 -19.50 -20.92
C ARG A 107 -20.51 -19.45 -21.87
N ARG A 108 -19.35 -19.95 -21.45
CA ARG A 108 -18.17 -20.03 -22.31
C ARG A 108 -18.38 -20.99 -23.50
N LEU A 109 -18.99 -22.17 -23.26
CA LEU A 109 -19.29 -23.13 -24.31
C LEU A 109 -20.31 -22.58 -25.30
N ASP A 110 -21.38 -21.94 -24.82
CA ASP A 110 -22.41 -21.31 -25.66
C ASP A 110 -21.83 -20.17 -26.51
N ALA A 111 -20.99 -19.34 -25.95
CA ALA A 111 -20.29 -18.30 -26.69
C ALA A 111 -19.39 -18.89 -27.80
N LYS A 112 -18.69 -19.97 -27.50
CA LYS A 112 -17.83 -20.67 -28.45
C LYS A 112 -18.65 -21.32 -29.58
N LYS A 113 -19.79 -21.92 -29.25
CA LYS A 113 -20.74 -22.49 -30.22
C LYS A 113 -21.29 -21.44 -31.17
N ARG A 114 -21.81 -20.33 -30.65
CA ARG A 114 -22.28 -19.20 -31.48
C ARG A 114 -21.21 -18.63 -32.40
N GLN A 115 -19.99 -18.55 -31.92
CA GLN A 115 -18.87 -18.08 -32.75
C GLN A 115 -18.53 -19.08 -33.89
N SER A 116 -18.58 -20.39 -33.59
CA SER A 116 -18.39 -21.42 -34.59
C SER A 116 -19.48 -21.38 -35.68
N GLU A 117 -20.75 -21.27 -35.29
CA GLU A 117 -21.88 -21.13 -36.21
C GLU A 117 -21.73 -19.90 -37.13
N ARG A 118 -21.33 -18.74 -36.54
CA ARG A 118 -21.04 -17.54 -37.36
C ARG A 118 -19.93 -17.75 -38.38
N LYS A 119 -18.88 -18.48 -38.02
CA LYS A 119 -17.78 -18.79 -38.93
C LYS A 119 -18.24 -19.75 -40.04
N GLN A 120 -19.05 -20.75 -39.70
CA GLN A 120 -19.58 -21.70 -40.69
C GLN A 120 -20.52 -20.99 -41.66
N ASN A 121 -21.41 -20.11 -41.19
CA ASN A 121 -22.31 -19.35 -42.06
C ASN A 121 -21.57 -18.41 -43.01
N ARG A 122 -20.46 -17.76 -42.56
CA ARG A 122 -19.61 -16.98 -43.45
C ARG A 122 -18.93 -17.83 -44.54
N ARG A 123 -18.54 -19.06 -44.25
CA ARG A 123 -17.95 -19.98 -45.22
C ARG A 123 -18.96 -20.44 -46.25
N ARG A 124 -20.21 -20.67 -45.84
CA ARG A 124 -21.30 -21.05 -46.78
C ARG A 124 -21.74 -19.91 -47.67
N GLY A 125 -21.80 -18.68 -47.16
CA GLY A 125 -22.17 -17.50 -47.96
C GLY A 125 -21.08 -16.94 -48.89
N GLY A 126 -19.87 -17.46 -48.82
CA GLY A 126 -18.76 -17.07 -49.70
C GLY A 126 -18.63 -17.85 -51.02
N PHE A 127 -19.53 -18.83 -51.25
CA PHE A 127 -19.52 -19.65 -52.48
C PHE A 127 -20.63 -19.31 -53.49
N ASP A 128 -21.48 -18.30 -53.20
CA ASP A 128 -22.59 -17.90 -54.08
C ASP A 128 -22.31 -16.56 -54.77
N THR A 129 -21.10 -16.32 -55.21
CA THR A 129 -20.78 -15.17 -56.09
C THR A 129 -19.95 -15.67 -57.30
N ASP A 130 -20.67 -16.25 -58.23
CA ASP A 130 -20.30 -16.25 -59.64
C ASP A 130 -21.46 -15.81 -60.49
#